data_d7e8d616b9ed596f5bd534a20b25e65a
#
_entry.id   d7e8d616b9ed596f5bd534a20b25e65a
#
_cell.length_a   1.000
_cell.length_b   1.000
_cell.length_c   1.000
_cell.angle_alpha   90.00
_cell.angle_beta   90.00
_cell.angle_gamma   90.00
#
_symmetry.space_group_name_H-M   'P 1'
#
loop_
_entity.id
_entity.type
_entity.pdbx_description
1 polymer ?
#
loop_
_entity_poly.entity_id
_entity_poly.type
_entity_poly.pdbx_seq_one_letter_code
_entity_poly.pdbx_strand_id
1 'polypeptide(L)'
;VLSSLIDGESLVEGEDWIGAFSGDTCVGSIPWSGEYTTIPAMGDDGSDYSDGYLQVNEMPSFVIYDGSEDSYYPAEPSEDIPWENNLFATLDFINVYPDCNNDLGGSAFVDDCGICAEGLTGHIANSDDIGCGCFAEFPQVYYFDVDSDGLGNGGDGEALYCSYLSDTLTNNTEYTLPLDGWVLDGSDACPYDSENDADSDGLCGDVDGCPYDSE
;
A
#
# COMPACT_ATOMS: atom_id res chain seq x y z
N VAL A 1 0.05 -13.35 30.81
CA VAL A 1 0.52 -13.92 29.51
C VAL A 1 0.92 -15.36 29.75
N LEU A 2 0.49 -16.28 28.86
CA LEU A 2 0.80 -17.71 28.97
C LEU A 2 2.10 -18.07 28.26
N SER A 3 2.41 -17.43 27.14
CA SER A 3 3.67 -17.64 26.41
C SER A 3 4.18 -16.35 25.78
N SER A 4 5.47 -16.29 25.48
CA SER A 4 6.07 -15.20 24.74
C SER A 4 7.28 -15.68 23.94
N LEU A 5 7.33 -15.31 22.65
CA LEU A 5 8.32 -15.79 21.71
C LEU A 5 8.91 -14.61 20.91
N ILE A 6 10.18 -14.74 20.56
CA ILE A 6 10.84 -13.94 19.53
C ILE A 6 11.22 -14.89 18.40
N ASP A 7 10.67 -14.70 17.19
CA ASP A 7 10.90 -15.56 16.01
C ASP A 7 10.75 -17.07 16.33
N GLY A 8 9.76 -17.43 17.15
CA GLY A 8 9.51 -18.81 17.54
C GLY A 8 10.34 -19.35 18.71
N GLU A 9 11.35 -18.62 19.18
CA GLU A 9 12.15 -18.99 20.36
C GLU A 9 11.54 -18.38 21.64
N SER A 10 11.51 -19.17 22.72
CA SER A 10 10.95 -18.69 24.00
C SER A 10 11.84 -17.67 24.67
N LEU A 11 11.25 -16.67 25.30
CA LEU A 11 11.98 -15.71 26.12
C LEU A 11 12.72 -16.39 27.27
N VAL A 12 13.86 -15.82 27.66
CA VAL A 12 14.71 -16.30 28.76
C VAL A 12 14.26 -15.67 30.08
N GLU A 13 13.90 -16.52 31.04
CA GLU A 13 13.45 -16.08 32.35
C GLU A 13 14.51 -15.23 33.07
N GLY A 14 14.10 -14.04 33.51
CA GLY A 14 14.91 -13.10 34.26
C GLY A 14 15.91 -12.28 33.44
N GLU A 15 16.12 -12.60 32.15
CA GLU A 15 16.97 -11.86 31.22
C GLU A 15 16.14 -10.95 30.32
N ASP A 16 15.04 -11.50 29.77
CA ASP A 16 14.16 -10.77 28.88
C ASP A 16 13.03 -10.06 29.62
N TRP A 17 12.50 -9.01 29.03
CA TRP A 17 11.47 -8.19 29.66
C TRP A 17 10.30 -7.95 28.70
N ILE A 18 9.12 -7.78 29.25
CA ILE A 18 7.94 -7.31 28.53
C ILE A 18 7.50 -5.97 29.11
N GLY A 19 7.36 -4.96 28.23
CA GLY A 19 6.84 -3.64 28.56
C GLY A 19 5.47 -3.40 27.92
N ALA A 20 4.58 -2.72 28.65
CA ALA A 20 3.35 -2.13 28.14
C ALA A 20 3.54 -0.63 27.93
N PHE A 21 2.96 -0.07 26.86
CA PHE A 21 3.14 1.30 26.44
C PHE A 21 1.80 1.98 26.12
N SER A 22 1.75 3.31 26.37
CA SER A 22 0.79 4.25 25.81
C SER A 22 1.56 5.17 24.87
N GLY A 23 1.40 5.01 23.55
CA GLY A 23 2.29 5.63 22.58
C GLY A 23 3.77 5.32 22.87
N ASP A 24 4.59 6.35 23.08
CA ASP A 24 6.01 6.20 23.41
C ASP A 24 6.30 6.11 24.94
N THR A 25 5.27 6.17 25.77
CA THR A 25 5.41 6.15 27.23
C THR A 25 5.31 4.72 27.76
N CYS A 26 6.38 4.23 28.40
CA CYS A 26 6.32 2.95 29.11
C CYS A 26 5.43 3.10 30.35
N VAL A 27 4.32 2.38 30.39
CA VAL A 27 3.33 2.40 31.48
C VAL A 27 3.46 1.21 32.43
N GLY A 28 4.40 0.34 32.15
CA GLY A 28 4.80 -0.73 33.04
C GLY A 28 5.65 -1.77 32.33
N SER A 29 6.56 -2.41 33.07
CA SER A 29 7.41 -3.47 32.54
C SER A 29 7.72 -4.49 33.63
N ILE A 30 8.05 -5.71 33.20
CA ILE A 30 8.39 -6.81 34.10
C ILE A 30 9.35 -7.77 33.39
N PRO A 31 10.33 -8.34 34.11
CA PRO A 31 11.12 -9.44 33.57
C PRO A 31 10.22 -10.65 33.28
N TRP A 32 10.49 -11.33 32.19
CA TRP A 32 9.82 -12.59 31.88
C TRP A 32 10.09 -13.63 32.99
N SER A 33 9.04 -14.24 33.52
CA SER A 33 9.10 -15.25 34.57
C SER A 33 8.41 -16.55 34.21
N GLY A 34 8.25 -16.79 32.91
CA GLY A 34 7.53 -17.96 32.39
C GLY A 34 6.03 -17.76 32.32
N GLU A 35 5.31 -18.88 32.22
CA GLU A 35 3.85 -18.90 32.16
C GLU A 35 3.22 -18.13 33.34
N TYR A 36 2.15 -17.38 33.06
CA TYR A 36 1.44 -16.48 33.96
C TYR A 36 2.21 -15.19 34.35
N THR A 37 3.22 -14.79 33.58
CA THR A 37 3.82 -13.46 33.78
C THR A 37 2.75 -12.38 33.71
N THR A 38 2.68 -11.55 34.77
CA THR A 38 1.68 -10.47 34.90
C THR A 38 2.32 -9.13 34.59
N ILE A 39 1.94 -8.54 33.47
CA ILE A 39 2.45 -7.27 33.00
C ILE A 39 1.62 -6.14 33.62
N PRO A 40 2.22 -5.21 34.38
CA PRO A 40 1.52 -4.04 34.84
C PRO A 40 1.29 -3.07 33.67
N ALA A 41 0.06 -2.55 33.54
CA ALA A 41 -0.29 -1.50 32.59
C ALA A 41 -1.00 -0.38 33.37
N MET A 42 -0.28 0.69 33.66
CA MET A 42 -0.77 1.77 34.50
C MET A 42 -1.51 2.83 33.70
N GLY A 43 -2.62 3.31 34.24
CA GLY A 43 -3.44 4.37 33.65
C GLY A 43 -3.25 5.71 34.27
N ASP A 44 -3.68 6.74 33.57
CA ASP A 44 -3.70 8.11 34.04
C ASP A 44 -4.76 8.29 35.13
N ASP A 45 -4.34 8.79 36.31
CA ASP A 45 -5.20 9.12 37.46
C ASP A 45 -5.47 10.62 37.58
N GLY A 46 -5.02 11.42 36.60
CA GLY A 46 -5.16 12.87 36.56
C GLY A 46 -4.11 13.62 37.35
N SER A 47 -3.05 12.96 37.80
CA SER A 47 -1.91 13.60 38.46
C SER A 47 -0.75 13.83 37.50
N ASP A 48 0.08 14.84 37.78
CA ASP A 48 1.19 15.24 36.90
C ASP A 48 2.20 14.10 36.61
N TYR A 49 2.30 13.09 37.50
CA TYR A 49 3.23 11.98 37.35
C TYR A 49 2.67 10.84 36.45
N SER A 50 1.36 10.82 36.21
CA SER A 50 0.71 9.84 35.33
C SER A 50 0.34 10.43 33.95
N ASP A 51 0.78 11.66 33.68
CA ASP A 51 0.56 12.30 32.36
C ASP A 51 1.16 11.45 31.23
N GLY A 52 0.34 11.13 30.24
CA GLY A 52 0.70 10.23 29.15
C GLY A 52 0.53 8.74 29.45
N TYR A 53 -0.04 8.36 30.61
CA TYR A 53 -0.41 6.97 30.87
C TYR A 53 -1.72 6.61 30.19
N LEU A 54 -2.05 5.31 30.17
CA LEU A 54 -3.22 4.77 29.45
C LEU A 54 -4.53 5.42 29.88
N GLN A 55 -5.34 5.77 28.91
CA GLN A 55 -6.71 6.24 29.13
C GLN A 55 -7.69 5.07 29.04
N VAL A 56 -8.88 5.21 29.61
CA VAL A 56 -9.95 4.21 29.50
C VAL A 56 -10.31 3.98 28.04
N ASN A 57 -10.35 2.72 27.60
CA ASN A 57 -10.51 2.23 26.24
C ASN A 57 -9.32 2.45 25.30
N GLU A 58 -8.18 2.93 25.78
CA GLU A 58 -6.95 2.95 24.99
C GLU A 58 -6.37 1.53 24.86
N MET A 59 -5.79 1.22 23.70
CA MET A 59 -5.11 -0.06 23.46
C MET A 59 -3.64 0.07 23.86
N PRO A 60 -3.16 -0.69 24.85
CA PRO A 60 -1.74 -0.74 25.14
C PRO A 60 -0.98 -1.42 24.00
N SER A 61 0.16 -0.90 23.63
CA SER A 61 1.14 -1.62 22.81
C SER A 61 2.16 -2.33 23.69
N PHE A 62 2.84 -3.32 23.10
CA PHE A 62 3.82 -4.12 23.82
C PHE A 62 5.18 -4.10 23.14
N VAL A 63 6.23 -4.15 23.96
CA VAL A 63 7.61 -4.26 23.50
C VAL A 63 8.29 -5.34 24.32
N ILE A 64 9.04 -6.22 23.64
CA ILE A 64 9.92 -7.18 24.28
C ILE A 64 11.35 -6.67 24.20
N TYR A 65 12.04 -6.68 25.33
CA TYR A 65 13.48 -6.49 25.39
C TYR A 65 14.17 -7.83 25.49
N ASP A 66 15.05 -8.12 24.50
CA ASP A 66 15.93 -9.26 24.49
C ASP A 66 17.24 -8.91 25.20
N GLY A 67 17.43 -9.49 26.36
CA GLY A 67 18.61 -9.25 27.17
C GLY A 67 19.90 -9.78 26.56
N SER A 68 19.81 -10.79 25.68
CA SER A 68 20.98 -11.40 25.02
C SER A 68 21.53 -10.54 23.89
N GLU A 69 20.66 -9.82 23.19
CA GLU A 69 21.00 -8.95 22.04
C GLU A 69 21.02 -7.46 22.41
N ASP A 70 20.61 -7.11 23.63
CA ASP A 70 20.43 -5.71 24.08
C ASP A 70 19.51 -4.92 23.13
N SER A 71 18.41 -5.55 22.72
CA SER A 71 17.53 -5.05 21.65
C SER A 71 16.06 -5.02 22.09
N TYR A 72 15.31 -4.06 21.51
CA TYR A 72 13.88 -3.87 21.76
C TYR A 72 13.09 -4.16 20.51
N TYR A 73 12.06 -4.98 20.62
CA TYR A 73 11.22 -5.41 19.52
C TYR A 73 9.75 -5.11 19.81
N PRO A 74 9.04 -4.38 18.93
CA PRO A 74 7.58 -4.32 18.97
C PRO A 74 6.98 -5.73 18.94
N ALA A 75 5.98 -5.96 19.78
CA ALA A 75 5.41 -7.28 19.96
C ALA A 75 3.88 -7.25 19.85
N GLU A 76 3.33 -8.30 19.29
CA GLU A 76 1.90 -8.46 19.03
C GLU A 76 1.25 -9.32 20.11
N PRO A 77 0.17 -8.85 20.77
CA PRO A 77 -0.61 -9.64 21.70
C PRO A 77 -1.53 -10.61 20.94
N SER A 78 -1.96 -11.69 21.59
CA SER A 78 -2.94 -12.64 21.05
C SER A 78 -4.30 -12.03 20.74
N GLU A 79 -4.64 -10.95 21.41
CA GLU A 79 -5.86 -10.17 21.24
C GLU A 79 -5.68 -8.75 21.72
N ASP A 80 -6.39 -7.79 21.12
CA ASP A 80 -6.43 -6.41 21.53
C ASP A 80 -7.43 -6.23 22.65
N ILE A 81 -6.94 -5.89 23.86
CA ILE A 81 -7.77 -5.66 25.04
C ILE A 81 -7.68 -4.19 25.43
N PRO A 82 -8.76 -3.42 25.33
CA PRO A 82 -8.76 -2.02 25.76
C PRO A 82 -8.52 -1.92 27.26
N TRP A 83 -7.71 -0.93 27.65
CA TRP A 83 -7.38 -0.71 29.04
C TRP A 83 -8.59 -0.19 29.83
N GLU A 84 -8.83 -0.78 30.99
CA GLU A 84 -9.80 -0.33 31.98
C GLU A 84 -9.19 -0.36 33.38
N ASN A 85 -9.64 0.52 34.25
CA ASN A 85 -9.14 0.58 35.60
C ASN A 85 -9.48 -0.70 36.40
N ASN A 86 -8.47 -1.31 37.00
CA ASN A 86 -8.56 -2.61 37.71
C ASN A 86 -8.95 -3.80 36.83
N LEU A 87 -8.82 -3.72 35.51
CA LEU A 87 -8.97 -4.86 34.65
C LEU A 87 -7.86 -5.88 34.92
N PHE A 88 -8.22 -7.15 35.00
CA PHE A 88 -7.30 -8.27 34.98
C PHE A 88 -7.66 -9.16 33.80
N ALA A 89 -6.82 -9.13 32.76
CA ALA A 89 -7.02 -9.86 31.52
C ALA A 89 -5.93 -10.91 31.33
N THR A 90 -6.22 -11.96 30.56
CA THR A 90 -5.26 -13.00 30.20
C THR A 90 -5.04 -12.98 28.70
N LEU A 91 -3.80 -12.84 28.28
CA LEU A 91 -3.37 -13.00 26.90
C LEU A 91 -2.72 -14.38 26.76
N ASP A 92 -3.06 -15.09 25.66
CA ASP A 92 -2.44 -16.38 25.36
C ASP A 92 -0.94 -16.18 25.05
N PHE A 93 -0.63 -15.14 24.28
CA PHE A 93 0.76 -14.79 23.98
C PHE A 93 0.96 -13.29 23.78
N ILE A 94 2.24 -12.89 23.84
CA ILE A 94 2.79 -11.65 23.28
C ILE A 94 4.06 -12.07 22.55
N ASN A 95 4.06 -11.95 21.21
CA ASN A 95 5.12 -12.47 20.36
C ASN A 95 5.72 -11.41 19.45
N VAL A 96 6.97 -11.58 19.08
CA VAL A 96 7.65 -10.86 18.02
C VAL A 96 7.72 -11.73 16.77
N TYR A 97 7.27 -11.19 15.65
CA TYR A 97 7.36 -11.85 14.35
C TYR A 97 8.25 -11.05 13.41
N PRO A 98 8.95 -11.70 12.48
CA PRO A 98 9.60 -11.00 11.40
C PRO A 98 8.55 -10.43 10.42
N ASP A 99 8.83 -9.26 9.89
CA ASP A 99 8.06 -8.69 8.78
C ASP A 99 8.42 -9.36 7.43
N CYS A 100 7.87 -8.89 6.31
CA CYS A 100 8.16 -9.50 5.01
C CYS A 100 9.60 -9.27 4.52
N ASN A 101 10.36 -8.37 5.15
CA ASN A 101 11.80 -8.15 4.92
C ASN A 101 12.69 -8.97 5.88
N ASN A 102 12.08 -9.79 6.75
CA ASN A 102 12.71 -10.54 7.84
C ASN A 102 13.31 -9.66 8.96
N ASP A 103 12.82 -8.45 9.14
CA ASP A 103 13.17 -7.61 10.28
C ASP A 103 12.24 -7.94 11.45
N LEU A 104 12.80 -8.32 12.61
CA LEU A 104 12.04 -8.69 13.81
C LEU A 104 11.27 -7.48 14.35
N GLY A 105 9.95 -7.64 14.48
CA GLY A 105 9.06 -6.54 14.86
C GLY A 105 9.06 -5.37 13.87
N GLY A 106 9.50 -5.62 12.65
CA GLY A 106 9.53 -4.65 11.57
C GLY A 106 8.14 -4.24 11.10
N SER A 107 8.08 -3.20 10.28
CA SER A 107 6.83 -2.63 9.77
C SER A 107 6.66 -2.81 8.26
N ALA A 108 7.53 -3.56 7.60
CA ALA A 108 7.38 -3.88 6.19
C ALA A 108 6.19 -4.82 5.98
N PHE A 109 5.46 -4.61 4.91
CA PHE A 109 4.31 -5.45 4.55
C PHE A 109 4.30 -5.73 3.04
N VAL A 110 3.60 -6.78 2.66
CA VAL A 110 3.40 -7.09 1.23
C VAL A 110 2.31 -6.16 0.70
N ASP A 111 2.68 -5.31 -0.24
CA ASP A 111 1.77 -4.35 -0.86
C ASP A 111 0.80 -5.00 -1.86
N ASP A 112 -0.07 -4.19 -2.48
CA ASP A 112 -1.04 -4.70 -3.45
C ASP A 112 -0.39 -5.27 -4.71
N CYS A 113 0.86 -4.89 -5.01
CA CYS A 113 1.65 -5.45 -6.09
C CYS A 113 2.36 -6.77 -5.72
N GLY A 114 2.18 -7.25 -4.50
CA GLY A 114 2.82 -8.46 -4.00
C GLY A 114 4.30 -8.28 -3.65
N ILE A 115 4.76 -7.03 -3.52
CA ILE A 115 6.14 -6.67 -3.16
C ILE A 115 6.22 -6.31 -1.69
N CYS A 116 7.28 -6.74 -1.02
CA CYS A 116 7.56 -6.31 0.34
C CYS A 116 8.00 -4.85 0.32
N ALA A 117 7.21 -3.98 0.96
CA ALA A 117 7.35 -2.52 0.90
C ALA A 117 7.35 -1.90 2.30
N GLU A 118 7.76 -0.63 2.38
CA GLU A 118 7.89 0.13 3.62
C GLU A 118 8.93 -0.44 4.60
N GLY A 119 8.89 -0.04 5.86
CA GLY A 119 9.88 -0.47 6.85
C GLY A 119 11.31 -0.16 6.44
N LEU A 120 12.18 -1.17 6.46
CA LEU A 120 13.59 -1.08 6.07
C LEU A 120 13.85 -1.55 4.63
N THR A 121 12.82 -1.87 3.84
CA THR A 121 12.96 -2.35 2.45
C THR A 121 13.52 -1.29 1.51
N GLY A 122 13.28 0.01 1.80
CA GLY A 122 13.56 1.10 0.88
C GLY A 122 12.61 1.17 -0.34
N HIS A 123 11.60 0.30 -0.40
CA HIS A 123 10.56 0.27 -1.42
C HIS A 123 9.30 0.95 -0.91
N ILE A 124 8.71 1.82 -1.72
CA ILE A 124 7.46 2.52 -1.38
C ILE A 124 6.29 1.63 -1.80
N ALA A 125 5.33 1.43 -0.91
CA ALA A 125 4.16 0.61 -1.19
C ALA A 125 3.41 1.09 -2.45
N ASN A 126 3.05 0.13 -3.30
CA ASN A 126 2.32 0.34 -4.56
C ASN A 126 3.03 1.23 -5.59
N SER A 127 4.34 1.50 -5.43
CA SER A 127 5.09 2.33 -6.39
C SER A 127 5.25 1.67 -7.78
N ASP A 128 4.99 0.38 -7.88
CA ASP A 128 4.98 -0.38 -9.13
C ASP A 128 3.64 -0.29 -9.89
N ASP A 129 2.61 0.31 -9.28
CA ASP A 129 1.37 0.69 -9.94
C ASP A 129 1.45 2.13 -10.43
N ILE A 130 1.59 2.30 -11.72
CA ILE A 130 1.70 3.61 -12.38
C ILE A 130 0.42 4.00 -13.14
N GLY A 131 -0.71 3.44 -12.71
CA GLY A 131 -2.06 3.81 -13.15
C GLY A 131 -2.76 2.75 -14.01
N CYS A 132 -2.02 1.80 -14.59
CA CYS A 132 -2.58 0.68 -15.35
C CYS A 132 -2.47 -0.67 -14.61
N GLY A 133 -2.16 -0.64 -13.33
CA GLY A 133 -1.90 -1.79 -12.47
C GLY A 133 -0.41 -2.07 -12.30
N CYS A 134 -0.11 -3.00 -11.39
CA CYS A 134 1.26 -3.35 -11.05
C CYS A 134 2.07 -3.82 -12.25
N PHE A 135 3.25 -3.24 -12.40
CA PHE A 135 4.21 -3.57 -13.48
C PHE A 135 3.65 -3.36 -14.91
N ALA A 136 2.51 -2.69 -15.03
CA ALA A 136 1.98 -2.29 -16.33
C ALA A 136 2.74 -1.06 -16.88
N GLU A 137 2.61 -0.82 -18.17
CA GLU A 137 3.13 0.40 -18.78
C GLU A 137 2.32 1.62 -18.34
N PHE A 138 2.92 2.82 -18.47
CA PHE A 138 2.19 4.08 -18.27
C PHE A 138 0.98 4.17 -19.20
N PRO A 139 -0.12 4.82 -18.77
CA PRO A 139 -1.22 5.13 -19.64
C PRO A 139 -0.73 5.99 -20.82
N GLN A 140 -1.22 5.67 -22.01
CA GLN A 140 -0.83 6.33 -23.26
C GLN A 140 -1.96 7.24 -23.74
N VAL A 141 -1.60 8.27 -24.51
CA VAL A 141 -2.58 9.14 -25.14
C VAL A 141 -3.19 8.41 -26.33
N TYR A 142 -4.51 8.33 -26.34
CA TYR A 142 -5.32 7.85 -27.46
C TYR A 142 -6.12 9.02 -28.02
N TYR A 143 -6.39 8.96 -29.30
CA TYR A 143 -7.10 9.97 -30.05
C TYR A 143 -8.41 9.38 -30.60
N PHE A 144 -9.46 10.20 -30.64
CA PHE A 144 -10.73 9.74 -31.16
C PHE A 144 -10.70 9.69 -32.68
N ASP A 145 -10.99 8.52 -33.24
CA ASP A 145 -11.10 8.23 -34.67
C ASP A 145 -12.55 8.43 -35.11
N VAL A 146 -12.83 9.53 -35.77
CA VAL A 146 -14.19 9.97 -36.11
C VAL A 146 -14.75 9.23 -37.30
N ASP A 147 -13.92 8.95 -38.33
CA ASP A 147 -14.32 8.36 -39.62
C ASP A 147 -13.98 6.88 -39.76
N SER A 148 -13.31 6.32 -38.71
CA SER A 148 -12.99 4.89 -38.60
C SER A 148 -11.95 4.39 -39.62
N ASP A 149 -10.95 5.21 -39.92
CA ASP A 149 -9.85 4.85 -40.79
C ASP A 149 -8.63 4.28 -40.07
N GLY A 150 -8.64 4.36 -38.71
CA GLY A 150 -7.56 3.90 -37.84
C GLY A 150 -6.59 5.00 -37.40
N LEU A 151 -6.82 6.24 -37.82
CA LEU A 151 -6.13 7.43 -37.38
C LEU A 151 -7.07 8.31 -36.56
N GLY A 152 -6.55 9.05 -35.62
CA GLY A 152 -7.31 9.96 -34.79
C GLY A 152 -6.73 11.37 -34.82
N ASN A 153 -7.47 12.34 -34.30
CA ASN A 153 -7.07 13.74 -34.25
C ASN A 153 -7.26 14.32 -32.86
N GLY A 154 -6.24 15.03 -32.34
CA GLY A 154 -6.31 15.66 -31.02
C GLY A 154 -7.36 16.79 -30.92
N GLY A 155 -7.82 17.33 -32.08
CA GLY A 155 -8.90 18.32 -32.14
C GLY A 155 -10.29 17.72 -31.87
N ASP A 156 -10.47 16.42 -32.13
CA ASP A 156 -11.72 15.70 -31.96
C ASP A 156 -11.82 14.96 -30.62
N GLY A 157 -10.70 14.82 -29.93
CA GLY A 157 -10.61 14.31 -28.57
C GLY A 157 -9.32 13.54 -28.32
N GLU A 158 -8.79 13.73 -27.10
CA GLU A 158 -7.67 12.96 -26.60
C GLU A 158 -7.94 12.49 -25.18
N ALA A 159 -7.51 11.28 -24.82
CA ALA A 159 -7.64 10.74 -23.47
C ALA A 159 -6.51 9.77 -23.16
N LEU A 160 -6.24 9.61 -21.87
CA LEU A 160 -5.28 8.62 -21.40
C LEU A 160 -5.99 7.29 -21.17
N TYR A 161 -5.46 6.23 -21.80
CA TYR A 161 -5.93 4.86 -21.63
C TYR A 161 -4.76 3.90 -21.41
N CYS A 162 -5.04 2.77 -20.79
CA CYS A 162 -4.09 1.68 -20.66
C CYS A 162 -4.12 0.80 -21.92
N SER A 163 -2.96 0.41 -22.43
CA SER A 163 -2.86 -0.57 -23.53
C SER A 163 -3.34 -1.97 -23.10
N TYR A 164 -3.14 -2.29 -21.82
CA TYR A 164 -3.70 -3.45 -21.13
C TYR A 164 -3.81 -3.12 -19.64
N LEU A 165 -4.62 -3.88 -18.89
CA LEU A 165 -4.69 -3.81 -17.43
C LEU A 165 -3.99 -5.02 -16.84
N SER A 166 -3.17 -4.82 -15.81
CA SER A 166 -2.55 -5.92 -15.08
C SER A 166 -3.60 -6.70 -14.27
N ASP A 167 -3.57 -8.03 -14.36
CA ASP A 167 -4.51 -8.92 -13.63
C ASP A 167 -4.28 -8.92 -12.10
N THR A 168 -3.19 -8.32 -11.63
CA THR A 168 -2.78 -8.37 -10.22
C THR A 168 -3.41 -7.31 -9.35
N LEU A 169 -4.11 -6.32 -9.92
CA LEU A 169 -4.83 -5.33 -9.13
C LEU A 169 -6.24 -5.11 -9.60
N THR A 170 -7.16 -5.35 -8.71
CA THR A 170 -8.59 -5.26 -8.98
C THR A 170 -9.23 -3.96 -8.52
N ASN A 171 -8.52 -3.07 -7.82
CA ASN A 171 -9.21 -2.03 -7.05
C ASN A 171 -8.75 -0.59 -7.26
N ASN A 172 -7.74 -0.29 -8.08
CA ASN A 172 -7.26 1.09 -8.19
C ASN A 172 -6.65 1.47 -9.54
N THR A 173 -7.18 0.96 -10.64
CA THR A 173 -6.79 1.47 -11.95
C THR A 173 -7.43 2.84 -12.15
N GLU A 174 -6.63 3.89 -12.14
CA GLU A 174 -7.06 5.25 -12.45
C GLU A 174 -7.52 5.36 -13.90
N TYR A 175 -6.98 4.51 -14.78
CA TYR A 175 -7.23 4.50 -16.21
C TYR A 175 -7.84 3.17 -16.65
N THR A 176 -8.61 3.19 -17.73
CA THR A 176 -9.29 2.03 -18.32
C THR A 176 -8.66 1.64 -19.64
N LEU A 177 -9.11 0.53 -20.22
CA LEU A 177 -8.83 0.20 -21.62
C LEU A 177 -9.57 1.19 -22.53
N PRO A 178 -9.01 1.49 -23.74
CA PRO A 178 -9.67 2.36 -24.69
C PRO A 178 -11.01 1.78 -25.12
N LEU A 179 -11.98 2.65 -25.33
CA LEU A 179 -13.26 2.29 -25.95
C LEU A 179 -13.12 2.18 -27.45
N ASP A 180 -14.13 1.58 -28.11
CA ASP A 180 -14.18 1.54 -29.57
C ASP A 180 -14.12 2.98 -30.15
N GLY A 181 -13.34 3.16 -31.22
CA GLY A 181 -13.11 4.44 -31.84
C GLY A 181 -11.99 5.28 -31.22
N TRP A 182 -11.18 4.70 -30.33
CA TRP A 182 -9.97 5.34 -29.81
C TRP A 182 -8.72 4.63 -30.32
N VAL A 183 -7.81 5.36 -30.94
CA VAL A 183 -6.59 4.86 -31.57
C VAL A 183 -5.34 5.55 -31.00
N LEU A 184 -4.18 4.89 -31.13
CA LEU A 184 -2.90 5.44 -30.66
C LEU A 184 -2.30 6.47 -31.63
N ASP A 185 -2.62 6.35 -32.91
CA ASP A 185 -2.06 7.25 -33.92
C ASP A 185 -2.92 8.51 -34.00
N GLY A 186 -2.37 9.64 -33.62
CA GLY A 186 -3.01 10.95 -33.63
C GLY A 186 -2.66 11.81 -34.85
N SER A 187 -2.20 11.18 -35.95
CA SER A 187 -1.67 11.90 -37.12
C SER A 187 -2.70 12.16 -38.22
N ASP A 188 -4.00 11.94 -37.94
CA ASP A 188 -5.07 12.19 -38.87
C ASP A 188 -5.14 13.68 -39.25
N ALA A 189 -4.92 13.93 -40.55
CA ALA A 189 -5.03 15.25 -41.13
C ALA A 189 -6.42 15.57 -41.70
N CYS A 190 -7.21 14.51 -41.94
CA CYS A 190 -8.54 14.58 -42.56
C CYS A 190 -9.61 13.87 -41.72
N PRO A 191 -9.91 14.34 -40.48
CA PRO A 191 -10.62 13.56 -39.44
C PRO A 191 -12.09 13.25 -39.73
N TYR A 192 -12.60 13.63 -40.87
CA TYR A 192 -13.96 13.33 -41.35
C TYR A 192 -13.99 12.62 -42.71
N ASP A 193 -12.82 12.16 -43.19
CA ASP A 193 -12.66 11.51 -44.50
C ASP A 193 -11.76 10.30 -44.39
N SER A 194 -12.33 9.11 -44.32
CA SER A 194 -11.64 7.83 -44.17
C SER A 194 -10.73 7.44 -45.34
N GLU A 195 -10.80 8.16 -46.47
CA GLU A 195 -9.86 8.01 -47.58
C GLU A 195 -8.70 9.02 -47.50
N ASN A 196 -8.79 9.96 -46.60
CA ASN A 196 -7.79 11.01 -46.35
C ASN A 196 -7.54 11.89 -47.61
N ASP A 197 -6.28 12.27 -47.84
CA ASP A 197 -5.82 12.96 -49.05
C ASP A 197 -5.38 11.88 -50.05
N ALA A 198 -6.34 11.33 -50.79
CA ALA A 198 -6.16 10.13 -51.63
C ALA A 198 -5.22 10.34 -52.82
N ASP A 199 -5.10 11.56 -53.34
CA ASP A 199 -4.23 11.90 -54.47
C ASP A 199 -3.00 12.71 -54.08
N SER A 200 -2.88 13.05 -52.77
CA SER A 200 -1.75 13.75 -52.16
C SER A 200 -1.54 15.19 -52.67
N ASP A 201 -2.61 15.91 -52.93
CA ASP A 201 -2.56 17.31 -53.34
C ASP A 201 -2.64 18.29 -52.18
N GLY A 202 -2.91 17.81 -50.95
CA GLY A 202 -2.98 18.58 -49.70
C GLY A 202 -4.41 18.98 -49.30
N LEU A 203 -5.44 18.43 -49.99
CA LEU A 203 -6.86 18.60 -49.61
C LEU A 203 -7.45 17.25 -49.23
N CYS A 204 -8.28 17.24 -48.21
CA CYS A 204 -9.06 16.04 -47.85
C CYS A 204 -10.13 15.77 -48.89
N GLY A 205 -10.38 14.51 -49.20
CA GLY A 205 -11.31 14.16 -50.27
C GLY A 205 -12.76 14.62 -50.07
N ASP A 206 -13.17 14.89 -48.79
CA ASP A 206 -14.48 15.44 -48.45
C ASP A 206 -14.65 16.92 -48.86
N VAL A 207 -13.53 17.64 -49.01
CA VAL A 207 -13.50 19.07 -49.39
C VAL A 207 -12.87 19.31 -50.79
N ASP A 208 -12.25 18.28 -51.33
CA ASP A 208 -11.67 18.29 -52.69
C ASP A 208 -12.73 18.06 -53.74
N GLY A 209 -12.71 18.90 -54.82
CA GLY A 209 -13.59 18.76 -55.99
C GLY A 209 -13.21 17.62 -56.94
N CYS A 210 -11.97 17.11 -56.86
CA CYS A 210 -11.42 16.02 -57.67
C CYS A 210 -10.59 15.05 -56.81
N PRO A 211 -11.19 14.31 -55.86
CA PRO A 211 -10.47 13.61 -54.76
C PRO A 211 -9.53 12.47 -55.19
N TYR A 212 -9.37 12.22 -56.48
CA TYR A 212 -8.47 11.21 -57.03
C TYR A 212 -7.58 11.76 -58.18
N ASP A 213 -7.51 13.07 -58.40
CA ASP A 213 -6.76 13.67 -59.50
C ASP A 213 -6.07 14.96 -58.98
N SER A 214 -4.80 14.81 -58.62
CA SER A 214 -3.96 15.92 -58.11
C SER A 214 -3.80 17.01 -59.18
N GLU A 215 -4.41 18.20 -58.98
CA GLU A 215 -4.37 19.32 -59.93
C GLU A 215 -3.05 20.12 -59.87
#